data_44b278c822501ef0aa4c250f65755ec7
#
_entry.id   44b278c822501ef0aa4c250f65755ec7
#
_cell.length_a   1.000
_cell.length_b   1.000
_cell.length_c   1.000
_cell.angle_alpha   90.00
_cell.angle_beta   90.00
_cell.angle_gamma   90.00
#
_symmetry.space_group_name_H-M   'P 1'
#
loop_
_entity.id
_entity.type
_entity.pdbx_description
1 polymer ?
#
loop_
_entity_poly.entity_id
_entity_poly.type
_entity_poly.pdbx_seq_one_letter_code
_entity_poly.pdbx_strand_id
1 'polypeptide(L)'
;MAAIASDGIVIGSDRRQLNAYFSEIEKISSVQKSETTKFERSPSGEVICAFAGGPGARSWAIAIANTLDPRSNSLEQQRAISKASHEFPEDARIKNDVLIATSADLSMVKLVSRKGRTDPNISAVRPFITSGDLSIPARFLLDHFWADAGVEQIKRLVLLTIYCASLENPTGIGDGIDLIILDRGGPRWEKYRADEPFIVEMWMKLVRCGTAKWMPD
;
A
#
# COMPACT_ATOMS: atom_id res chain seq x y z
N MET A 1 -1.27 1.08 1.37
CA MET A 1 -0.58 1.97 2.33
C MET A 1 0.44 1.20 3.14
N ALA A 2 1.43 1.90 3.71
CA ALA A 2 2.37 1.31 4.67
C ALA A 2 2.64 2.29 5.81
N ALA A 3 2.89 1.77 7.01
CA ALA A 3 3.20 2.55 8.19
C ALA A 3 4.32 1.88 8.99
N ILE A 4 5.24 2.69 9.52
CA ILE A 4 6.34 2.25 10.37
C ILE A 4 5.84 2.15 11.80
N ALA A 5 6.14 1.02 12.44
CA ALA A 5 5.99 0.78 13.86
C ALA A 5 7.38 0.79 14.54
N SER A 6 7.42 0.88 15.85
CA SER A 6 8.67 0.83 16.62
C SER A 6 9.47 -0.47 16.45
N ASP A 7 8.80 -1.55 16.07
CA ASP A 7 9.34 -2.91 15.94
C ASP A 7 9.10 -3.56 14.55
N GLY A 8 8.57 -2.79 13.58
CA GLY A 8 8.30 -3.34 12.25
C GLY A 8 7.66 -2.37 11.26
N ILE A 9 7.21 -2.90 10.14
CA ILE A 9 6.42 -2.19 9.13
C ILE A 9 5.11 -2.95 8.90
N VAL A 10 4.00 -2.23 8.84
CA VAL A 10 2.69 -2.77 8.47
C VAL A 10 2.31 -2.22 7.11
N ILE A 11 2.06 -3.11 6.16
CA ILE A 11 1.62 -2.78 4.81
C ILE A 11 0.21 -3.33 4.62
N GLY A 12 -0.72 -2.47 4.25
CA GLY A 12 -2.11 -2.86 4.02
C GLY A 12 -2.61 -2.45 2.64
N SER A 13 -3.46 -3.27 2.06
CA SER A 13 -4.17 -2.99 0.82
C SER A 13 -5.57 -3.60 0.83
N ASP A 14 -6.51 -2.92 0.17
CA ASP A 14 -7.77 -3.53 -0.24
C ASP A 14 -7.52 -4.50 -1.40
N ARG A 15 -8.48 -5.43 -1.64
CA ARG A 15 -8.38 -6.44 -2.69
C ARG A 15 -9.08 -6.06 -3.99
N ARG A 16 -9.83 -4.97 -4.03
CA ARG A 16 -10.60 -4.62 -5.21
C ARG A 16 -9.72 -4.15 -6.35
N GLN A 17 -9.93 -4.74 -7.51
CA GLN A 17 -9.37 -4.30 -8.78
C GLN A 17 -10.51 -3.90 -9.71
N LEU A 18 -10.39 -2.72 -10.31
CA LEU A 18 -11.29 -2.24 -11.36
C LEU A 18 -10.59 -2.38 -12.70
N ASN A 19 -11.18 -3.15 -13.60
CA ASN A 19 -10.75 -3.28 -14.98
C ASN A 19 -11.68 -2.42 -15.84
N ALA A 20 -11.18 -1.28 -16.33
CA ALA A 20 -11.91 -0.42 -17.24
C ALA A 20 -11.60 -0.85 -18.68
N TYR A 21 -12.64 -1.10 -19.45
CA TYR A 21 -12.56 -1.38 -20.88
C TYR A 21 -12.94 -0.12 -21.65
N PHE A 22 -12.07 0.28 -22.56
CA PHE A 22 -12.28 1.47 -23.39
C PHE A 22 -12.85 1.05 -24.74
N SER A 23 -13.83 1.81 -25.24
CA SER A 23 -14.28 1.70 -26.63
C SER A 23 -13.29 2.41 -27.55
N GLU A 24 -13.41 2.18 -28.87
CA GLU A 24 -12.59 2.82 -29.91
C GLU A 24 -12.59 4.36 -29.85
N ILE A 25 -13.53 4.96 -29.13
CA ILE A 25 -13.68 6.42 -28.96
C ILE A 25 -13.13 6.89 -27.59
N GLU A 26 -12.24 6.12 -26.94
CA GLU A 26 -11.65 6.41 -25.63
C GLU A 26 -12.69 6.61 -24.48
N LYS A 27 -13.90 6.17 -24.65
CA LYS A 27 -14.92 6.16 -23.59
C LYS A 27 -14.90 4.82 -22.85
N ILE A 28 -15.05 4.89 -21.53
CA ILE A 28 -15.20 3.67 -20.73
C ILE A 28 -16.48 2.97 -21.17
N SER A 29 -16.33 1.79 -21.80
CA SER A 29 -17.46 0.99 -22.26
C SER A 29 -18.02 0.09 -21.16
N SER A 30 -17.15 -0.39 -20.26
CA SER A 30 -17.56 -1.21 -19.11
C SER A 30 -16.51 -1.19 -18.01
N VAL A 31 -16.92 -1.48 -16.79
CA VAL A 31 -16.04 -1.66 -15.63
C VAL A 31 -16.34 -3.01 -15.02
N GLN A 32 -15.33 -3.87 -14.97
CA GLN A 32 -15.42 -5.15 -14.28
C GLN A 32 -14.68 -5.07 -12.95
N LYS A 33 -15.32 -5.54 -11.89
CA LYS A 33 -14.69 -5.68 -10.56
C LYS A 33 -14.11 -7.09 -10.45
N SER A 34 -12.90 -7.17 -9.90
CA SER A 34 -12.27 -8.44 -9.55
C SER A 34 -11.52 -8.31 -8.23
N GLU A 35 -11.33 -9.43 -7.55
CA GLU A 35 -10.53 -9.51 -6.35
C GLU A 35 -9.09 -9.90 -6.71
N THR A 36 -8.11 -9.18 -6.17
CA THR A 36 -6.70 -9.47 -6.40
C THR A 36 -5.83 -9.03 -5.23
N THR A 37 -4.75 -9.76 -5.00
CA THR A 37 -3.68 -9.31 -4.09
C THR A 37 -2.86 -8.22 -4.76
N LYS A 38 -2.65 -7.11 -4.06
CA LYS A 38 -1.86 -5.96 -4.53
C LYS A 38 -0.43 -5.94 -3.97
N PHE A 39 0.12 -7.12 -3.73
CA PHE A 39 1.47 -7.31 -3.21
C PHE A 39 2.26 -8.28 -4.07
N GLU A 40 3.53 -7.94 -4.27
CA GLU A 40 4.54 -8.82 -4.85
C GLU A 40 5.72 -8.92 -3.88
N ARG A 41 6.42 -10.05 -3.89
CA ARG A 41 7.56 -10.29 -3.01
C ARG A 41 8.77 -10.80 -3.79
N SER A 42 9.95 -10.48 -3.29
CA SER A 42 11.18 -11.10 -3.79
C SER A 42 11.19 -12.62 -3.51
N PRO A 43 12.00 -13.39 -4.23
CA PRO A 43 12.18 -14.82 -3.94
C PRO A 43 12.64 -15.11 -2.50
N SER A 44 13.45 -14.23 -1.90
CA SER A 44 13.85 -14.32 -0.49
C SER A 44 12.74 -13.95 0.50
N GLY A 45 11.70 -13.24 0.05
CA GLY A 45 10.65 -12.69 0.92
C GLY A 45 11.04 -11.42 1.67
N GLU A 46 12.28 -10.93 1.55
CA GLU A 46 12.80 -9.78 2.29
C GLU A 46 12.39 -8.42 1.67
N VAL A 47 11.98 -8.42 0.40
CA VAL A 47 11.46 -7.23 -0.29
C VAL A 47 9.98 -7.43 -0.60
N ILE A 48 9.16 -6.50 -0.18
CA ILE A 48 7.73 -6.46 -0.46
C ILE A 48 7.42 -5.21 -1.27
N CYS A 49 6.72 -5.39 -2.38
CA CYS A 49 6.23 -4.31 -3.22
C CYS A 49 4.70 -4.30 -3.22
N ALA A 50 4.11 -3.26 -2.64
CA ALA A 50 2.67 -3.00 -2.78
C ALA A 50 2.45 -2.05 -3.96
N PHE A 51 1.42 -2.28 -4.77
CA PHE A 51 1.18 -1.49 -5.96
C PHE A 51 -0.27 -0.99 -6.04
N ALA A 52 -0.42 0.16 -6.72
CA ALA A 52 -1.72 0.72 -7.08
C ALA A 52 -1.61 1.42 -8.44
N GLY A 53 -2.70 1.39 -9.23
CA GLY A 53 -2.74 1.98 -10.56
C GLY A 53 -3.18 0.99 -11.63
N GLY A 54 -2.70 1.15 -12.85
CA GLY A 54 -3.02 0.31 -13.98
C GLY A 54 -2.34 -1.06 -13.97
N PRO A 55 -2.58 -1.88 -15.03
CA PRO A 55 -1.99 -3.22 -15.15
C PRO A 55 -0.46 -3.22 -15.06
N GLY A 56 0.17 -2.14 -15.48
CA GLY A 56 1.61 -1.95 -15.42
C GLY A 56 2.17 -1.87 -13.99
N ALA A 57 1.40 -1.40 -13.02
CA ALA A 57 1.89 -1.26 -11.65
C ALA A 57 2.34 -2.61 -11.06
N ARG A 58 1.62 -3.69 -11.35
CA ARG A 58 1.99 -5.03 -10.91
C ARG A 58 3.29 -5.52 -11.53
N SER A 59 3.42 -5.39 -12.85
CA SER A 59 4.64 -5.81 -13.56
C SER A 59 5.86 -5.02 -13.07
N TRP A 60 5.67 -3.75 -12.78
CA TRP A 60 6.71 -2.91 -12.19
C TRP A 60 7.11 -3.37 -10.79
N ALA A 61 6.14 -3.67 -9.93
CA ALA A 61 6.37 -4.23 -8.60
C ALA A 61 7.14 -5.56 -8.65
N ILE A 62 6.78 -6.46 -9.60
CA ILE A 62 7.49 -7.72 -9.83
C ILE A 62 8.94 -7.47 -10.25
N ALA A 63 9.17 -6.56 -11.21
CA ALA A 63 10.52 -6.25 -11.68
C ALA A 63 11.41 -5.73 -10.55
N ILE A 64 10.88 -4.81 -9.71
CA ILE A 64 11.60 -4.28 -8.56
C ILE A 64 11.87 -5.37 -7.53
N ALA A 65 10.86 -6.16 -7.15
CA ALA A 65 11.01 -7.22 -6.16
C ALA A 65 12.06 -8.27 -6.56
N ASN A 66 12.21 -8.54 -7.86
CA ASN A 66 13.18 -9.49 -8.37
C ASN A 66 14.60 -8.91 -8.52
N THR A 67 14.73 -7.59 -8.58
CA THR A 67 16.03 -6.93 -8.88
C THR A 67 16.67 -6.34 -7.62
N LEU A 68 15.85 -5.95 -6.62
CA LEU A 68 16.33 -5.30 -5.43
C LEU A 68 16.94 -6.30 -4.44
N ASP A 69 18.22 -6.09 -4.11
CA ASP A 69 18.86 -6.77 -2.98
C ASP A 69 18.67 -5.91 -1.72
N PRO A 70 17.93 -6.39 -0.72
CA PRO A 70 17.65 -5.64 0.51
C PRO A 70 18.91 -5.39 1.37
N ARG A 71 20.00 -6.13 1.11
CA ARG A 71 21.27 -6.02 1.84
C ARG A 71 22.26 -5.09 1.18
N SER A 72 21.97 -4.64 -0.04
CA SER A 72 22.80 -3.67 -0.73
C SER A 72 22.67 -2.28 -0.09
N ASN A 73 23.67 -1.44 -0.28
CA ASN A 73 23.63 -0.07 0.23
C ASN A 73 22.56 0.76 -0.51
N SER A 74 22.19 1.89 0.06
CA SER A 74 21.12 2.74 -0.48
C SER A 74 21.35 3.21 -1.92
N LEU A 75 22.62 3.42 -2.33
CA LEU A 75 22.96 3.83 -3.70
C LEU A 75 22.73 2.70 -4.71
N GLU A 76 23.10 1.47 -4.33
CA GLU A 76 22.86 0.28 -5.16
C GLU A 76 21.37 -0.04 -5.26
N GLN A 77 20.62 0.09 -4.16
CA GLN A 77 19.16 -0.01 -4.18
C GLN A 77 18.53 1.02 -5.11
N GLN A 78 18.94 2.28 -5.05
CA GLN A 78 18.48 3.33 -5.96
C GLN A 78 18.79 2.99 -7.43
N ARG A 79 19.98 2.49 -7.72
CA ARG A 79 20.37 2.07 -9.09
C ARG A 79 19.50 0.90 -9.58
N ALA A 80 19.27 -0.11 -8.74
CA ALA A 80 18.42 -1.25 -9.07
C ALA A 80 16.98 -0.81 -9.37
N ILE A 81 16.40 0.06 -8.53
CA ILE A 81 15.06 0.62 -8.72
C ILE A 81 15.01 1.45 -10.01
N SER A 82 16.00 2.31 -10.24
CA SER A 82 16.09 3.12 -11.45
C SER A 82 16.16 2.25 -12.70
N LYS A 83 16.99 1.20 -12.69
CA LYS A 83 17.10 0.25 -13.81
C LYS A 83 15.76 -0.44 -14.07
N ALA A 84 15.13 -1.02 -13.06
CA ALA A 84 13.82 -1.67 -13.19
C ALA A 84 12.74 -0.70 -13.71
N SER A 85 12.83 0.58 -13.36
CA SER A 85 11.92 1.62 -13.82
C SER A 85 12.13 2.01 -15.29
N HIS A 86 13.38 2.00 -15.77
CA HIS A 86 13.69 2.32 -17.19
C HIS A 86 13.31 1.19 -18.16
N GLU A 87 13.34 -0.04 -17.70
CA GLU A 87 12.98 -1.21 -18.51
C GLU A 87 11.44 -1.36 -18.63
N PHE A 88 10.69 -0.54 -17.94
CA PHE A 88 9.24 -0.64 -17.89
C PHE A 88 8.57 0.20 -18.99
N PRO A 89 7.74 -0.41 -19.88
CA PRO A 89 7.03 0.34 -20.92
C PRO A 89 5.97 1.25 -20.28
N GLU A 90 6.11 2.54 -20.49
CA GLU A 90 5.17 3.54 -19.98
C GLU A 90 3.80 3.42 -20.68
N ASP A 91 2.76 3.03 -19.94
CA ASP A 91 1.42 3.50 -20.31
C ASP A 91 1.23 4.90 -19.70
N ALA A 92 1.52 5.91 -20.51
CA ALA A 92 1.55 7.32 -20.10
C ALA A 92 0.19 7.86 -19.58
N ARG A 93 -0.90 7.07 -19.67
CA ARG A 93 -2.26 7.48 -19.34
C ARG A 93 -2.66 7.16 -17.91
N ILE A 94 -2.02 6.18 -17.29
CA ILE A 94 -2.41 5.70 -15.96
C ILE A 94 -1.27 5.95 -14.98
N LYS A 95 -1.61 6.60 -13.86
CA LYS A 95 -0.67 6.77 -12.75
C LYS A 95 -0.45 5.42 -12.07
N ASN A 96 0.81 5.01 -11.98
CA ASN A 96 1.21 3.81 -11.26
C ASN A 96 2.01 4.21 -10.02
N ASP A 97 1.68 3.61 -8.90
CA ASP A 97 2.38 3.78 -7.63
C ASP A 97 2.90 2.42 -7.16
N VAL A 98 4.15 2.35 -6.70
CA VAL A 98 4.72 1.19 -6.03
C VAL A 98 5.30 1.62 -4.69
N LEU A 99 4.89 0.95 -3.61
CA LEU A 99 5.49 1.05 -2.29
C LEU A 99 6.45 -0.11 -2.11
N ILE A 100 7.69 0.17 -1.78
CA ILE A 100 8.73 -0.83 -1.52
C ILE A 100 9.02 -0.81 -0.03
N ALA A 101 9.01 -1.97 0.61
CA ALA A 101 9.44 -2.15 1.99
C ALA A 101 10.44 -3.30 2.06
N THR A 102 11.49 -3.11 2.85
CA THR A 102 12.52 -4.12 3.08
C THR A 102 12.58 -4.48 4.56
N SER A 103 12.82 -5.75 4.86
CA SER A 103 12.95 -6.23 6.25
C SER A 103 14.33 -5.91 6.85
N ALA A 104 15.35 -5.71 6.01
CA ALA A 104 16.73 -5.57 6.46
C ALA A 104 16.96 -4.31 7.31
N ASP A 105 16.38 -3.19 6.89
CA ASP A 105 16.53 -1.88 7.53
C ASP A 105 15.19 -1.21 7.86
N LEU A 106 14.09 -1.96 7.70
CA LEU A 106 12.71 -1.45 7.85
C LEU A 106 12.49 -0.16 7.05
N SER A 107 13.05 -0.10 5.84
CA SER A 107 12.93 1.07 4.97
C SER A 107 11.68 1.01 4.10
N MET A 108 11.16 2.19 3.77
CA MET A 108 10.04 2.34 2.86
C MET A 108 10.36 3.36 1.78
N VAL A 109 10.06 3.00 0.53
CA VAL A 109 10.20 3.88 -0.63
C VAL A 109 8.91 3.88 -1.44
N LYS A 110 8.47 5.06 -1.86
CA LYS A 110 7.36 5.20 -2.80
C LYS A 110 7.88 5.65 -4.16
N LEU A 111 7.48 4.90 -5.18
CA LEU A 111 7.70 5.26 -6.58
C LEU A 111 6.38 5.71 -7.19
N VAL A 112 6.44 6.77 -7.98
CA VAL A 112 5.28 7.31 -8.70
C VAL A 112 5.66 7.49 -10.15
N SER A 113 4.93 6.86 -11.08
CA SER A 113 5.07 7.19 -12.49
C SER A 113 4.35 8.50 -12.79
N ARG A 114 5.01 9.43 -13.45
CA ARG A 114 4.41 10.65 -14.00
C ARG A 114 4.42 10.55 -15.52
N LYS A 115 3.49 11.24 -16.19
CA LYS A 115 3.45 11.30 -17.67
C LYS A 115 4.86 11.49 -18.24
N GLY A 116 5.37 10.48 -18.94
CA GLY A 116 6.63 10.52 -19.67
C GLY A 116 7.91 10.47 -18.84
N ARG A 117 7.87 10.20 -17.52
CA ARG A 117 9.05 10.00 -16.68
C ARG A 117 8.74 9.12 -15.47
N THR A 118 9.50 8.07 -15.29
CA THR A 118 9.62 7.32 -14.04
C THR A 118 10.74 7.95 -13.21
N ASP A 119 10.48 9.05 -12.54
CA ASP A 119 11.41 9.54 -11.52
C ASP A 119 11.12 8.78 -10.23
N PRO A 120 12.06 7.98 -9.72
CA PRO A 120 11.95 7.41 -8.38
C PRO A 120 12.03 8.56 -7.38
N ASN A 121 10.88 9.09 -7.00
CA ASN A 121 10.84 10.06 -5.93
C ASN A 121 11.01 9.28 -4.63
N ILE A 122 12.26 9.11 -4.21
CA ILE A 122 12.62 8.51 -2.92
C ILE A 122 12.20 9.52 -1.87
N SER A 123 10.97 9.41 -1.41
CA SER A 123 10.53 10.25 -0.31
C SER A 123 11.18 9.75 0.98
N ALA A 124 11.84 10.67 1.66
CA ALA A 124 12.37 10.45 3.00
C ALA A 124 11.35 9.76 3.90
N VAL A 125 11.84 8.89 4.76
CA VAL A 125 11.08 8.11 5.75
C VAL A 125 10.04 9.00 6.41
N ARG A 126 8.79 8.81 6.03
CA ARG A 126 7.62 9.34 6.72
C ARG A 126 7.07 8.21 7.60
N PRO A 127 6.42 8.50 8.73
CA PRO A 127 5.86 7.46 9.58
C PRO A 127 4.85 6.58 8.85
N PHE A 128 4.23 7.11 7.79
CA PHE A 128 3.36 6.34 6.91
C PHE A 128 3.40 6.85 5.47
N ILE A 129 3.10 5.97 4.53
CA ILE A 129 3.00 6.26 3.10
C ILE A 129 1.70 5.67 2.55
N THR A 130 1.02 6.44 1.73
CA THR A 130 -0.21 6.01 1.05
C THR A 130 0.00 5.97 -0.46
N SER A 131 -0.72 5.06 -1.12
CA SER A 131 -0.75 4.92 -2.57
C SER A 131 -2.19 4.71 -3.03
N GLY A 132 -2.52 5.19 -4.23
CA GLY A 132 -3.89 5.22 -4.73
C GLY A 132 -4.69 6.40 -4.18
N ASP A 133 -6.01 6.35 -4.39
CA ASP A 133 -6.94 7.37 -3.91
C ASP A 133 -7.24 7.14 -2.43
N LEU A 134 -6.55 7.89 -1.58
CA LEU A 134 -6.90 7.95 -0.17
C LEU A 134 -7.82 9.15 0.06
N SER A 135 -8.99 8.87 0.59
CA SER A 135 -9.93 9.91 0.98
C SER A 135 -9.39 10.79 2.11
N ILE A 136 -9.93 12.00 2.23
CA ILE A 136 -9.53 12.96 3.26
C ILE A 136 -9.70 12.38 4.68
N PRO A 137 -10.83 11.71 5.05
CA PRO A 137 -11.00 11.11 6.36
C PRO A 137 -10.05 9.95 6.65
N ALA A 138 -9.76 9.09 5.68
CA ALA A 138 -8.78 8.02 5.88
C ALA A 138 -7.37 8.59 6.14
N ARG A 139 -7.00 9.68 5.45
CA ARG A 139 -5.76 10.39 5.73
C ARG A 139 -5.76 11.05 7.10
N PHE A 140 -6.88 11.63 7.50
CA PHE A 140 -7.05 12.21 8.83
C PHE A 140 -6.79 11.19 9.93
N LEU A 141 -7.24 9.94 9.79
CA LEU A 141 -6.97 8.88 10.77
C LEU A 141 -5.46 8.66 10.94
N LEU A 142 -4.72 8.60 9.84
CA LEU A 142 -3.26 8.45 9.89
C LEU A 142 -2.58 9.65 10.53
N ASP A 143 -2.94 10.86 10.11
CA ASP A 143 -2.31 12.10 10.58
C ASP A 143 -2.56 12.34 12.09
N HIS A 144 -3.72 11.89 12.63
CA HIS A 144 -4.12 12.15 14.01
C HIS A 144 -3.83 11.02 14.99
N PHE A 145 -3.83 9.77 14.49
CA PHE A 145 -3.70 8.60 15.36
C PHE A 145 -2.39 7.82 15.18
N TRP A 146 -1.56 8.22 14.20
CA TRP A 146 -0.25 7.63 14.16
C TRP A 146 0.56 8.06 15.40
N ALA A 147 1.14 7.09 16.08
CA ALA A 147 2.04 7.27 17.18
C ALA A 147 3.24 6.33 17.01
N ASP A 148 4.32 6.58 17.73
CA ASP A 148 5.44 5.65 17.84
C ASP A 148 5.00 4.45 18.69
N ALA A 149 4.35 3.51 18.03
CA ALA A 149 3.67 2.38 18.64
C ALA A 149 4.13 1.07 18.00
N GLY A 150 3.90 -0.04 18.69
CA GLY A 150 4.22 -1.37 18.18
C GLY A 150 3.33 -1.81 17.01
N VAL A 151 3.80 -2.85 16.33
CA VAL A 151 3.15 -3.43 15.14
C VAL A 151 1.66 -3.68 15.34
N GLU A 152 1.21 -4.20 16.49
CA GLU A 152 -0.19 -4.54 16.70
C GLU A 152 -1.10 -3.29 16.77
N GLN A 153 -0.62 -2.17 17.31
CA GLN A 153 -1.37 -0.91 17.32
C GLN A 153 -1.39 -0.28 15.93
N ILE A 154 -0.25 -0.25 15.24
CA ILE A 154 -0.17 0.26 13.87
C ILE A 154 -1.00 -0.60 12.91
N LYS A 155 -1.06 -1.92 13.11
CA LYS A 155 -1.94 -2.82 12.36
C LYS A 155 -3.41 -2.40 12.46
N ARG A 156 -3.88 -2.13 13.67
CA ARG A 156 -5.26 -1.67 13.89
C ARG A 156 -5.54 -0.35 13.17
N LEU A 157 -4.60 0.59 13.22
CA LEU A 157 -4.73 1.87 12.51
C LEU A 157 -4.80 1.68 10.99
N VAL A 158 -3.94 0.83 10.43
CA VAL A 158 -3.94 0.50 8.98
C VAL A 158 -5.26 -0.14 8.56
N LEU A 159 -5.75 -1.13 9.31
CA LEU A 159 -7.04 -1.79 9.05
C LEU A 159 -8.19 -0.79 9.06
N LEU A 160 -8.25 0.05 10.09
CA LEU A 160 -9.31 1.05 10.22
C LEU A 160 -9.25 2.09 9.10
N THR A 161 -8.05 2.51 8.71
CA THR A 161 -7.88 3.48 7.62
C THR A 161 -8.38 2.93 6.29
N ILE A 162 -8.07 1.66 5.96
CA ILE A 162 -8.56 1.02 4.73
C ILE A 162 -10.07 0.81 4.79
N TYR A 163 -10.58 0.40 5.95
CA TYR A 163 -12.02 0.25 6.17
C TYR A 163 -12.77 1.58 5.97
N CYS A 164 -12.28 2.66 6.59
CA CYS A 164 -12.83 4.00 6.39
C CYS A 164 -12.83 4.42 4.92
N ALA A 165 -11.71 4.20 4.22
CA ALA A 165 -11.62 4.49 2.78
C ALA A 165 -12.61 3.66 1.96
N SER A 166 -12.90 2.41 2.36
CA SER A 166 -13.89 1.57 1.68
C SER A 166 -15.33 2.04 1.88
N LEU A 167 -15.65 2.61 3.03
CA LEU A 167 -16.97 3.21 3.28
C LEU A 167 -17.21 4.45 2.42
N GLU A 168 -16.17 5.24 2.16
CA GLU A 168 -16.27 6.47 1.37
C GLU A 168 -16.20 6.23 -0.13
N ASN A 169 -15.42 5.26 -0.56
CA ASN A 169 -15.32 4.86 -1.96
C ASN A 169 -15.63 3.37 -2.16
N PRO A 170 -16.89 2.93 -1.93
CA PRO A 170 -17.27 1.53 -2.01
C PRO A 170 -17.23 0.96 -3.43
N THR A 171 -17.04 1.80 -4.44
CA THR A 171 -16.85 1.35 -5.82
C THR A 171 -15.39 1.05 -6.14
N GLY A 172 -14.46 1.81 -5.57
CA GLY A 172 -13.02 1.72 -5.85
C GLY A 172 -12.23 0.88 -4.84
N ILE A 173 -12.70 0.79 -3.60
CA ILE A 173 -12.00 0.14 -2.49
C ILE A 173 -12.91 -0.91 -1.86
N GLY A 174 -12.40 -2.09 -1.54
CA GLY A 174 -13.19 -3.12 -0.85
C GLY A 174 -12.72 -4.55 -1.10
N ASP A 175 -13.68 -5.48 -1.02
CA ASP A 175 -13.52 -6.92 -1.21
C ASP A 175 -12.57 -7.60 -0.20
N GLY A 176 -12.27 -6.92 0.90
CA GLY A 176 -11.39 -7.38 1.98
C GLY A 176 -10.08 -6.61 2.05
N ILE A 177 -9.29 -6.94 3.06
CA ILE A 177 -8.01 -6.29 3.35
C ILE A 177 -6.94 -7.36 3.46
N ASP A 178 -5.86 -7.19 2.70
CA ASP A 178 -4.64 -7.94 2.86
C ASP A 178 -3.64 -7.10 3.66
N LEU A 179 -2.99 -7.71 4.65
CA LEU A 179 -1.88 -7.11 5.39
C LEU A 179 -0.62 -7.93 5.25
N ILE A 180 0.50 -7.24 5.23
CA ILE A 180 1.82 -7.80 5.43
C ILE A 180 2.46 -7.07 6.60
N ILE A 181 2.98 -7.82 7.53
CA ILE A 181 3.76 -7.32 8.65
C ILE A 181 5.20 -7.76 8.43
N LEU A 182 6.10 -6.79 8.36
CA LEU A 182 7.55 -7.02 8.32
C LEU A 182 8.10 -6.66 9.69
N ASP A 183 8.51 -7.66 10.44
CA ASP A 183 9.21 -7.51 11.72
C ASP A 183 10.48 -8.38 11.73
N ARG A 184 11.17 -8.41 12.87
CA ARG A 184 12.40 -9.21 13.02
C ARG A 184 12.18 -10.71 12.85
N GLY A 185 10.95 -11.20 12.99
CA GLY A 185 10.56 -12.59 12.76
C GLY A 185 10.33 -12.94 11.29
N GLY A 186 10.42 -11.95 10.40
CA GLY A 186 10.17 -12.08 8.97
C GLY A 186 8.75 -11.67 8.55
N PRO A 187 8.43 -11.80 7.26
CA PRO A 187 7.14 -11.35 6.75
C PRO A 187 6.00 -12.27 7.19
N ARG A 188 4.96 -11.70 7.75
CA ARG A 188 3.69 -12.36 8.09
C ARG A 188 2.57 -11.83 7.22
N TRP A 189 1.71 -12.71 6.72
CA TRP A 189 0.57 -12.38 5.87
C TRP A 189 -0.73 -12.61 6.63
N GLU A 190 -1.59 -11.61 6.62
CA GLU A 190 -2.90 -11.69 7.23
C GLU A 190 -3.96 -11.23 6.22
N LYS A 191 -5.13 -11.87 6.25
CA LYS A 191 -6.26 -11.57 5.37
C LYS A 191 -7.49 -11.32 6.21
N TYR A 192 -8.17 -10.23 5.92
CA TYR A 192 -9.38 -9.83 6.61
C TYR A 192 -10.52 -9.65 5.62
N ARG A 193 -11.73 -9.94 6.06
CA ARG A 193 -12.93 -9.58 5.33
C ARG A 193 -13.18 -8.08 5.50
N ALA A 194 -13.88 -7.47 4.53
CA ALA A 194 -14.25 -6.06 4.63
C ALA A 194 -15.20 -5.79 5.82
N ASP A 195 -16.00 -6.78 6.19
CA ASP A 195 -16.99 -6.73 7.27
C ASP A 195 -16.52 -7.45 8.55
N GLU A 196 -15.21 -7.56 8.77
CA GLU A 196 -14.65 -8.22 9.94
C GLU A 196 -15.17 -7.58 11.24
N PRO A 197 -15.83 -8.34 12.14
CA PRO A 197 -16.55 -7.75 13.28
C PRO A 197 -15.71 -6.82 14.15
N PHE A 198 -14.46 -7.16 14.43
CA PHE A 198 -13.60 -6.33 15.26
C PHE A 198 -13.23 -5.01 14.59
N ILE A 199 -13.10 -4.95 13.23
CA ILE A 199 -12.82 -3.71 12.49
C ILE A 199 -14.05 -2.80 12.57
N VAL A 200 -15.24 -3.37 12.36
CA VAL A 200 -16.50 -2.63 12.49
C VAL A 200 -16.67 -2.10 13.92
N GLU A 201 -16.34 -2.90 14.93
CA GLU A 201 -16.41 -2.48 16.33
C GLU A 201 -15.42 -1.33 16.62
N MET A 202 -14.19 -1.41 16.14
CA MET A 202 -13.21 -0.31 16.25
C MET A 202 -13.75 0.98 15.63
N TRP A 203 -14.34 0.89 14.43
CA TRP A 203 -14.94 2.03 13.77
C TRP A 203 -16.10 2.62 14.58
N MET A 204 -16.99 1.79 15.08
CA MET A 204 -18.12 2.22 15.90
C MET A 204 -17.67 2.86 17.21
N LYS A 205 -16.59 2.38 17.83
CA LYS A 205 -15.98 3.02 19.02
C LYS A 205 -15.43 4.39 18.67
N LEU A 206 -14.70 4.53 17.56
CA LEU A 206 -14.18 5.82 17.10
C LEU A 206 -15.29 6.85 16.89
N VAL A 207 -16.36 6.46 16.20
CA VAL A 207 -17.50 7.36 15.90
C VAL A 207 -18.25 7.76 17.18
N ARG A 208 -18.39 6.85 18.16
CA ARG A 208 -19.14 7.12 19.41
C ARG A 208 -18.34 7.91 20.44
N CYS A 209 -17.05 7.66 20.56
CA CYS A 209 -16.24 8.19 21.66
C CYS A 209 -15.51 9.49 21.32
N GLY A 210 -15.56 9.92 20.05
CA GLY A 210 -14.67 10.97 19.59
C GLY A 210 -13.19 10.56 19.68
N THR A 211 -12.32 11.42 19.23
CA THR A 211 -10.91 11.08 18.97
C THR A 211 -10.04 10.84 20.20
N ALA A 212 -10.47 11.23 21.41
CA ALA A 212 -9.61 11.32 22.59
C ALA A 212 -9.35 10.00 23.36
N LYS A 213 -10.09 8.92 23.08
CA LYS A 213 -10.00 7.65 23.83
C LYS A 213 -9.95 6.41 22.94
N TRP A 214 -9.50 6.55 21.73
CA TRP A 214 -9.66 5.47 20.76
C TRP A 214 -8.53 4.44 20.74
N MET A 215 -7.32 4.78 21.13
CA MET A 215 -6.23 3.79 21.24
C MET A 215 -6.43 2.99 22.54
N PRO A 216 -6.84 1.72 22.48
CA PRO A 216 -6.77 0.86 23.66
C PRO A 216 -5.30 0.57 23.98
N ASP A 217 -5.01 0.53 25.27
CA ASP A 217 -3.72 0.09 25.83
C ASP A 217 -3.27 -1.26 25.28
#